data_bba2b772b8ad75f97e00c51f0cd7a5dc
#
_entry.id   bba2b772b8ad75f97e00c51f0cd7a5dc
#
_cell.length_a   1.000
_cell.length_b   1.000
_cell.length_c   1.000
_cell.angle_alpha   90.00
_cell.angle_beta   90.00
_cell.angle_gamma   90.00
#
_symmetry.space_group_name_H-M   'P 1'
#
loop_
_entity.id
_entity.type
_entity.pdbx_description
1 polymer ?
#
loop_
_entity_poly.entity_id
_entity_poly.type
_entity_poly.pdbx_seq_one_letter_code
_entity_poly.pdbx_strand_id
1 'polypeptide(L)'
;MFTLPELPFATNALEPFIDTQTMEIHHGKHHAAYVKNLNDLVTDKDEKDLENLLRITDNQKIKNNGGGHYNHSLFWQMLAPHSASSGQAEGKLLEMINSTFGNLDGFKEKFTAAALGRFGSGWVWLTKDLKIVDTPNQDLPEGTPILGLDVWEHAYYLKYQNRRADYITAWWNVVNWKKVESILSGSV
;
A
#
# COMPACT_ATOMS: atom_id res chain seq x y z
N MET A 1 7.52 18.40 -10.87
CA MET A 1 6.56 18.60 -9.76
C MET A 1 5.76 17.33 -9.57
N PHE A 2 5.55 16.93 -8.32
CA PHE A 2 4.74 15.75 -7.96
C PHE A 2 3.25 16.08 -7.98
N THR A 3 2.42 15.10 -8.32
CA THR A 3 0.96 15.27 -8.46
C THR A 3 0.21 14.23 -7.65
N LEU A 4 -0.93 14.60 -7.08
CA LEU A 4 -1.82 13.63 -6.43
C LEU A 4 -2.45 12.77 -7.51
N PRO A 5 -2.18 11.46 -7.59
CA PRO A 5 -2.78 10.60 -8.61
C PRO A 5 -4.29 10.44 -8.35
N GLU A 6 -5.06 10.33 -9.42
CA GLU A 6 -6.47 9.97 -9.32
C GLU A 6 -6.63 8.56 -8.73
N LEU A 7 -7.68 8.36 -7.93
CA LEU A 7 -8.06 7.02 -7.51
C LEU A 7 -8.56 6.20 -8.71
N PRO A 8 -8.15 4.92 -8.87
CA PRO A 8 -8.64 4.08 -9.97
C PRO A 8 -10.10 3.61 -9.78
N PHE A 9 -10.77 4.07 -8.72
CA PHE A 9 -12.16 3.74 -8.37
C PHE A 9 -12.79 4.91 -7.57
N ALA A 10 -14.13 4.92 -7.48
CA ALA A 10 -14.86 5.90 -6.67
C ALA A 10 -14.59 5.71 -5.16
N THR A 11 -14.63 6.78 -4.38
CA THR A 11 -14.31 6.76 -2.93
C THR A 11 -15.17 5.78 -2.12
N ASN A 12 -16.40 5.49 -2.59
CA ASN A 12 -17.31 4.53 -1.96
C ASN A 12 -17.19 3.09 -2.49
N ALA A 13 -16.29 2.84 -3.46
CA ALA A 13 -16.24 1.55 -4.16
C ALA A 13 -15.66 0.42 -3.33
N LEU A 14 -14.98 0.72 -2.23
CA LEU A 14 -14.41 -0.29 -1.32
C LEU A 14 -15.35 -0.67 -0.17
N GLU A 15 -16.56 -0.08 -0.13
CA GLU A 15 -17.58 -0.49 0.85
C GLU A 15 -17.99 -1.97 0.60
N PRO A 16 -18.33 -2.72 1.65
CA PRO A 16 -18.40 -2.33 3.06
C PRO A 16 -17.07 -2.49 3.83
N PHE A 17 -15.95 -2.76 3.15
CA PHE A 17 -14.67 -3.14 3.77
C PHE A 17 -13.85 -1.91 4.23
N ILE A 18 -13.77 -0.88 3.41
CA ILE A 18 -13.17 0.42 3.75
C ILE A 18 -14.25 1.48 3.48
N ASP A 19 -14.56 2.30 4.48
CA ASP A 19 -15.63 3.27 4.38
C ASP A 19 -15.27 4.50 3.54
N THR A 20 -16.30 5.11 2.96
CA THR A 20 -16.18 6.28 2.09
C THR A 20 -15.44 7.42 2.76
N GLN A 21 -15.76 7.72 4.03
CA GLN A 21 -15.14 8.82 4.77
C GLN A 21 -13.63 8.58 4.96
N THR A 22 -13.23 7.35 5.27
CA THR A 22 -11.82 6.97 5.33
C THR A 22 -11.14 7.23 3.99
N MET A 23 -11.73 6.81 2.87
CA MET A 23 -11.15 7.01 1.53
C MET A 23 -11.01 8.49 1.17
N GLU A 24 -12.02 9.31 1.43
CA GLU A 24 -12.01 10.75 1.18
C GLU A 24 -10.91 11.48 1.97
N ILE A 25 -10.74 11.11 3.24
CA ILE A 25 -9.73 11.72 4.11
C ILE A 25 -8.33 11.16 3.77
N HIS A 26 -8.21 9.86 3.61
CA HIS A 26 -6.93 9.19 3.38
C HIS A 26 -6.30 9.66 2.06
N HIS A 27 -7.05 9.70 0.97
CA HIS A 27 -6.58 10.22 -0.32
C HIS A 27 -6.56 11.75 -0.34
N GLY A 28 -7.72 12.39 -0.08
CA GLY A 28 -7.89 13.82 -0.32
C GLY A 28 -7.27 14.74 0.73
N LYS A 29 -6.84 14.21 1.88
CA LYS A 29 -6.18 14.99 2.94
C LYS A 29 -4.78 14.46 3.25
N HIS A 30 -4.63 13.19 3.65
CA HIS A 30 -3.31 12.65 4.02
C HIS A 30 -2.38 12.57 2.81
N HIS A 31 -2.76 11.88 1.74
CA HIS A 31 -1.93 11.78 0.54
C HIS A 31 -1.71 13.15 -0.12
N ALA A 32 -2.76 13.95 -0.24
CA ALA A 32 -2.64 15.32 -0.78
C ALA A 32 -1.66 16.19 0.02
N ALA A 33 -1.62 16.06 1.35
CA ALA A 33 -0.67 16.78 2.19
C ALA A 33 0.76 16.31 1.97
N TYR A 34 1.01 15.00 1.79
CA TYR A 34 2.33 14.49 1.45
C TYR A 34 2.83 15.07 0.12
N VAL A 35 1.98 15.07 -0.91
CA VAL A 35 2.33 15.66 -2.22
C VAL A 35 2.65 17.14 -2.09
N LYS A 36 1.78 17.90 -1.42
CA LYS A 36 2.00 19.34 -1.21
C LYS A 36 3.32 19.60 -0.49
N ASN A 37 3.54 18.94 0.64
CA ASN A 37 4.73 19.15 1.47
C ASN A 37 6.02 18.70 0.73
N LEU A 38 5.95 17.66 -0.08
CA LEU A 38 7.08 17.25 -0.92
C LEU A 38 7.41 18.31 -1.97
N ASN A 39 6.42 18.88 -2.64
CA ASN A 39 6.62 19.99 -3.61
C ASN A 39 7.19 21.26 -2.96
N ASP A 40 6.84 21.53 -1.70
CA ASP A 40 7.43 22.66 -0.95
C ASP A 40 8.94 22.42 -0.64
N LEU A 41 9.41 21.18 -0.66
CA LEU A 41 10.79 20.79 -0.35
C LEU A 41 11.64 20.53 -1.60
N VAL A 42 11.01 20.14 -2.70
CA VAL A 42 11.69 19.67 -3.92
C VAL A 42 10.98 20.26 -5.16
N THR A 43 11.66 21.16 -5.85
CA THR A 43 11.06 21.95 -6.95
C THR A 43 11.51 21.53 -8.34
N ASP A 44 12.58 20.76 -8.47
CA ASP A 44 13.27 20.39 -9.72
C ASP A 44 13.12 18.90 -10.11
N LYS A 45 12.23 18.19 -9.43
CA LYS A 45 11.97 16.74 -9.61
C LYS A 45 10.51 16.47 -9.95
N ASP A 46 10.25 15.29 -10.46
CA ASP A 46 8.91 14.77 -10.73
C ASP A 46 8.78 13.26 -10.36
N GLU A 47 7.66 12.62 -10.71
CA GLU A 47 7.33 11.25 -10.31
C GLU A 47 8.41 10.22 -10.67
N LYS A 48 9.06 10.36 -11.83
CA LYS A 48 10.10 9.41 -12.27
C LYS A 48 11.40 9.51 -11.46
N ASP A 49 11.60 10.64 -10.75
CA ASP A 49 12.76 10.85 -9.89
C ASP A 49 12.50 10.37 -8.46
N LEU A 50 11.24 10.16 -8.06
CA LEU A 50 10.80 10.00 -6.68
C LEU A 50 11.53 8.85 -5.97
N GLU A 51 11.49 7.65 -6.52
CA GLU A 51 12.09 6.48 -5.88
C GLU A 51 13.61 6.67 -5.67
N ASN A 52 14.32 7.16 -6.70
CA ASN A 52 15.74 7.43 -6.58
C ASN A 52 16.03 8.51 -5.54
N LEU A 53 15.25 9.59 -5.53
CA LEU A 53 15.37 10.65 -4.53
C LEU A 53 15.24 10.10 -3.10
N LEU A 54 14.27 9.23 -2.87
CA LEU A 54 14.02 8.64 -1.55
C LEU A 54 15.14 7.71 -1.09
N ARG A 55 15.78 7.00 -2.03
CA ARG A 55 16.91 6.11 -1.72
C ARG A 55 18.20 6.83 -1.39
N ILE A 56 18.42 8.04 -1.94
CA ILE A 56 19.67 8.77 -1.80
C ILE A 56 19.61 9.96 -0.82
N THR A 57 18.42 10.45 -0.47
CA THR A 57 18.29 11.63 0.40
C THR A 57 18.54 11.30 1.86
N ASP A 58 19.22 12.18 2.58
CA ASP A 58 19.32 12.15 4.04
C ASP A 58 18.33 13.08 4.73
N ASN A 59 17.56 13.86 3.95
CA ASN A 59 16.57 14.77 4.49
C ASN A 59 15.32 14.03 4.97
N GLN A 60 15.14 13.97 6.29
CA GLN A 60 14.01 13.24 6.89
C GLN A 60 12.64 13.79 6.47
N LYS A 61 12.51 15.09 6.19
CA LYS A 61 11.23 15.64 5.71
C LYS A 61 10.91 15.16 4.30
N ILE A 62 11.93 15.02 3.44
CA ILE A 62 11.75 14.44 2.10
C ILE A 62 11.42 12.95 2.23
N LYS A 63 12.11 12.17 3.07
CA LYS A 63 11.79 10.76 3.32
C LYS A 63 10.34 10.60 3.78
N ASN A 64 9.89 11.38 4.75
CA ASN A 64 8.54 11.28 5.28
C ASN A 64 7.46 11.64 4.24
N ASN A 65 7.61 12.76 3.55
CA ASN A 65 6.58 13.22 2.63
C ASN A 65 6.65 12.52 1.27
N GLY A 66 7.85 12.30 0.76
CA GLY A 66 8.06 11.55 -0.48
C GLY A 66 7.73 10.08 -0.33
N GLY A 67 8.13 9.45 0.79
CA GLY A 67 7.74 8.08 1.11
C GLY A 67 6.22 7.96 1.28
N GLY A 68 5.58 8.93 1.95
CA GLY A 68 4.13 9.00 2.02
C GLY A 68 3.48 9.08 0.64
N HIS A 69 4.00 9.92 -0.25
CA HIS A 69 3.49 9.99 -1.62
C HIS A 69 3.72 8.68 -2.39
N TYR A 70 4.92 8.12 -2.34
CA TYR A 70 5.25 6.86 -3.02
C TYR A 70 4.38 5.69 -2.54
N ASN A 71 4.32 5.47 -1.23
CA ASN A 71 3.60 4.36 -0.63
C ASN A 71 2.09 4.42 -0.96
N HIS A 72 1.48 5.60 -0.85
CA HIS A 72 0.06 5.76 -1.15
C HIS A 72 -0.24 5.62 -2.65
N SER A 73 0.64 6.13 -3.53
CA SER A 73 0.48 5.97 -4.97
C SER A 73 0.45 4.51 -5.40
N LEU A 74 1.28 3.67 -4.77
CA LEU A 74 1.25 2.21 -4.97
C LEU A 74 0.00 1.59 -4.36
N PHE A 75 -0.35 1.98 -3.13
CA PHE A 75 -1.46 1.42 -2.37
C PHE A 75 -2.78 1.51 -3.13
N TRP A 76 -3.11 2.68 -3.70
CA TRP A 76 -4.35 2.84 -4.46
C TRP A 76 -4.47 1.90 -5.64
N GLN A 77 -3.37 1.60 -6.32
CA GLN A 77 -3.36 0.67 -7.46
C GLN A 77 -3.51 -0.80 -7.02
N MET A 78 -3.08 -1.12 -5.79
CA MET A 78 -3.17 -2.47 -5.21
C MET A 78 -4.55 -2.76 -4.62
N LEU A 79 -5.50 -1.81 -4.67
CA LEU A 79 -6.88 -1.96 -4.24
C LEU A 79 -7.83 -2.00 -5.43
N ALA A 80 -8.93 -2.72 -5.26
CA ALA A 80 -10.04 -2.76 -6.21
C ALA A 80 -11.37 -3.01 -5.47
N PRO A 81 -12.50 -2.56 -6.04
CA PRO A 81 -13.81 -2.96 -5.55
C PRO A 81 -13.91 -4.50 -5.44
N HIS A 82 -14.57 -4.99 -4.40
CA HIS A 82 -14.72 -6.45 -4.18
C HIS A 82 -15.28 -7.17 -5.41
N SER A 83 -16.20 -6.54 -6.14
CA SER A 83 -16.76 -7.08 -7.38
C SER A 83 -15.75 -7.18 -8.54
N ALA A 84 -14.67 -6.40 -8.51
CA ALA A 84 -13.60 -6.40 -9.51
C ALA A 84 -12.35 -7.15 -9.03
N SER A 85 -12.26 -7.42 -7.72
CA SER A 85 -11.24 -8.29 -7.14
C SER A 85 -11.55 -9.74 -7.53
N SER A 86 -10.57 -10.50 -8.02
CA SER A 86 -10.71 -11.95 -8.24
C SER A 86 -10.88 -12.72 -6.92
N GLY A 87 -10.75 -12.03 -5.77
CA GLY A 87 -10.83 -12.62 -4.44
C GLY A 87 -9.58 -13.42 -4.05
N GLN A 88 -8.73 -13.77 -5.01
CA GLN A 88 -7.52 -14.58 -4.79
C GLN A 88 -6.46 -14.32 -5.86
N ALA A 89 -5.20 -14.63 -5.52
CA ALA A 89 -4.12 -14.68 -6.49
C ALA A 89 -4.35 -15.80 -7.52
N GLU A 90 -3.91 -15.58 -8.74
CA GLU A 90 -4.01 -16.54 -9.85
C GLU A 90 -2.65 -16.65 -10.56
N GLY A 91 -2.55 -17.52 -11.57
CA GLY A 91 -1.41 -17.62 -12.47
C GLY A 91 -0.06 -17.80 -11.76
N LYS A 92 0.95 -17.13 -12.28
CA LYS A 92 2.32 -17.21 -11.79
C LYS A 92 2.48 -16.73 -10.36
N LEU A 93 1.72 -15.70 -9.96
CA LEU A 93 1.74 -15.20 -8.59
C LEU A 93 1.31 -16.28 -7.60
N LEU A 94 0.22 -16.99 -7.88
CA LEU A 94 -0.26 -18.07 -7.03
C LEU A 94 0.74 -19.23 -6.96
N GLU A 95 1.35 -19.61 -8.07
CA GLU A 95 2.39 -20.64 -8.09
C GLU A 95 3.59 -20.28 -7.19
N MET A 96 4.06 -19.03 -7.29
CA MET A 96 5.16 -18.54 -6.47
C MET A 96 4.77 -18.44 -4.99
N ILE A 97 3.56 -17.97 -4.68
CA ILE A 97 3.02 -17.94 -3.31
C ILE A 97 2.97 -19.36 -2.73
N ASN A 98 2.42 -20.32 -3.47
CA ASN A 98 2.32 -21.72 -3.03
C ASN A 98 3.70 -22.34 -2.79
N SER A 99 4.66 -22.06 -3.67
CA SER A 99 6.04 -22.55 -3.51
C SER A 99 6.73 -21.95 -2.28
N THR A 100 6.47 -20.68 -1.96
CA THR A 100 7.18 -19.95 -0.88
C THR A 100 6.50 -20.14 0.48
N PHE A 101 5.17 -20.16 0.50
CA PHE A 101 4.38 -20.12 1.74
C PHE A 101 3.54 -21.39 1.96
N GLY A 102 3.58 -22.35 1.03
CA GLY A 102 2.81 -23.59 1.07
C GLY A 102 1.43 -23.46 0.39
N ASN A 103 0.72 -22.37 0.59
CA ASN A 103 -0.54 -22.01 -0.07
C ASN A 103 -0.89 -20.53 0.18
N LEU A 104 -1.96 -20.05 -0.43
CA LEU A 104 -2.44 -18.67 -0.29
C LEU A 104 -2.83 -18.32 1.16
N ASP A 105 -3.43 -19.28 1.89
CA ASP A 105 -3.83 -19.04 3.29
C ASP A 105 -2.60 -18.91 4.19
N GLY A 106 -1.57 -19.74 4.00
CA GLY A 106 -0.29 -19.62 4.71
C GLY A 106 0.43 -18.30 4.42
N PHE A 107 0.31 -17.78 3.20
CA PHE A 107 0.79 -16.43 2.88
C PHE A 107 -0.01 -15.37 3.64
N LYS A 108 -1.36 -15.42 3.55
CA LYS A 108 -2.24 -14.45 4.24
C LYS A 108 -2.02 -14.46 5.75
N GLU A 109 -1.83 -15.63 6.35
CA GLU A 109 -1.53 -15.77 7.78
C GLU A 109 -0.23 -15.04 8.16
N LYS A 110 0.87 -15.30 7.43
CA LYS A 110 2.17 -14.67 7.68
C LYS A 110 2.15 -13.16 7.46
N PHE A 111 1.48 -12.70 6.39
CA PHE A 111 1.34 -11.28 6.10
C PHE A 111 0.50 -10.57 7.17
N THR A 112 -0.61 -11.18 7.59
CA THR A 112 -1.46 -10.69 8.68
C THR A 112 -0.70 -10.61 10.00
N ALA A 113 0.10 -11.63 10.32
CA ALA A 113 0.93 -11.64 11.52
C ALA A 113 1.95 -10.48 11.51
N ALA A 114 2.60 -10.21 10.37
CA ALA A 114 3.49 -9.06 10.20
C ALA A 114 2.75 -7.73 10.39
N ALA A 115 1.53 -7.60 9.82
CA ALA A 115 0.69 -6.40 9.94
C ALA A 115 0.21 -6.13 11.37
N LEU A 116 -0.10 -7.18 12.13
CA LEU A 116 -0.43 -7.06 13.55
C LEU A 116 0.81 -6.78 14.40
N GLY A 117 1.95 -7.36 14.03
CA GLY A 117 3.23 -7.18 14.71
C GLY A 117 3.86 -5.80 14.53
N ARG A 118 3.50 -5.04 13.47
CA ARG A 118 4.01 -3.69 13.26
C ARG A 118 3.56 -2.76 14.39
N PHE A 119 4.49 -2.44 15.28
CA PHE A 119 4.23 -1.53 16.39
C PHE A 119 4.12 -0.08 15.90
N GLY A 120 2.99 0.57 16.18
CA GLY A 120 2.72 1.95 15.76
C GLY A 120 2.36 2.07 14.28
N SER A 121 2.71 3.20 13.70
CA SER A 121 2.45 3.54 12.30
C SER A 121 3.47 2.92 11.37
N GLY A 122 3.01 2.47 10.22
CA GLY A 122 3.89 1.88 9.20
C GLY A 122 3.13 1.11 8.15
N TRP A 123 3.86 0.26 7.44
CA TRP A 123 3.37 -0.51 6.30
C TRP A 123 3.84 -1.97 6.40
N VAL A 124 3.12 -2.86 5.74
CA VAL A 124 3.57 -4.23 5.46
C VAL A 124 3.53 -4.48 3.98
N TRP A 125 4.57 -5.11 3.46
CA TRP A 125 4.80 -5.29 2.03
C TRP A 125 5.07 -6.76 1.71
N LEU A 126 4.57 -7.21 0.56
CA LEU A 126 5.12 -8.35 -0.17
C LEU A 126 6.01 -7.79 -1.28
N THR A 127 7.25 -8.22 -1.34
CA THR A 127 8.20 -7.81 -2.37
C THR A 127 8.23 -8.80 -3.53
N LYS A 128 8.81 -8.39 -4.66
CA LYS A 128 8.90 -9.20 -5.88
C LYS A 128 9.64 -10.53 -5.69
N ASP A 129 10.55 -10.60 -4.73
CA ASP A 129 11.24 -11.84 -4.30
C ASP A 129 10.48 -12.62 -3.21
N LEU A 130 9.19 -12.32 -3.05
CA LEU A 130 8.25 -12.97 -2.13
C LEU A 130 8.67 -12.89 -0.65
N LYS A 131 9.36 -11.83 -0.25
CA LYS A 131 9.60 -11.54 1.16
C LYS A 131 8.47 -10.70 1.73
N ILE A 132 8.03 -11.02 2.93
CA ILE A 132 7.15 -10.18 3.72
C ILE A 132 8.05 -9.30 4.60
N VAL A 133 7.95 -7.99 4.42
CA VAL A 133 8.72 -6.99 5.18
C VAL A 133 7.78 -5.94 5.76
N ASP A 134 8.10 -5.42 6.93
CA ASP A 134 7.39 -4.28 7.49
C ASP A 134 8.33 -3.07 7.60
N THR A 135 7.77 -1.87 7.42
CA THR A 135 8.50 -0.61 7.50
C THR A 135 7.82 0.36 8.46
N PRO A 136 8.59 1.08 9.29
CA PRO A 136 8.04 2.12 10.15
C PRO A 136 7.67 3.36 9.32
N ASN A 137 6.73 4.15 9.84
CA ASN A 137 6.36 5.45 9.28
C ASN A 137 6.05 5.37 7.77
N GLN A 138 6.77 6.14 6.96
CA GLN A 138 6.64 6.17 5.50
C GLN A 138 7.92 5.64 4.81
N ASP A 139 8.73 4.88 5.53
CA ASP A 139 9.96 4.31 4.97
C ASP A 139 9.64 3.33 3.84
N LEU A 140 10.48 3.33 2.81
CA LEU A 140 10.35 2.40 1.69
C LEU A 140 10.83 1.01 2.11
N PRO A 141 10.18 -0.06 1.60
CA PRO A 141 10.68 -1.41 1.80
C PRO A 141 12.01 -1.65 1.06
N GLU A 142 12.80 -2.56 1.58
CA GLU A 142 13.88 -3.14 0.80
C GLU A 142 13.28 -4.03 -0.30
N GLY A 143 13.81 -3.90 -1.53
CA GLY A 143 13.28 -4.60 -2.71
C GLY A 143 12.12 -3.85 -3.38
N THR A 144 11.52 -4.48 -4.39
CA THR A 144 10.41 -3.92 -5.16
C THR A 144 9.08 -4.40 -4.57
N PRO A 145 8.24 -3.53 -4.01
CA PRO A 145 6.95 -3.92 -3.45
C PRO A 145 5.97 -4.29 -4.56
N ILE A 146 5.23 -5.38 -4.38
CA ILE A 146 4.15 -5.83 -5.28
C ILE A 146 2.78 -5.82 -4.60
N LEU A 147 2.73 -5.88 -3.27
CA LEU A 147 1.53 -5.72 -2.46
C LEU A 147 1.89 -4.93 -1.21
N GLY A 148 1.03 -4.01 -0.80
CA GLY A 148 1.23 -3.18 0.39
C GLY A 148 -0.04 -2.97 1.18
N LEU A 149 0.10 -2.94 2.51
CA LEU A 149 -0.97 -2.63 3.45
C LEU A 149 -0.53 -1.50 4.37
N ASP A 150 -1.30 -0.42 4.36
CA ASP A 150 -1.17 0.67 5.31
C ASP A 150 -1.76 0.26 6.67
N VAL A 151 -0.93 0.27 7.72
CA VAL A 151 -1.36 0.01 9.09
C VAL A 151 -1.28 1.26 9.99
N TRP A 152 -1.14 2.44 9.40
CA TRP A 152 -1.39 3.69 10.08
C TRP A 152 -2.84 3.76 10.55
N GLU A 153 -3.11 4.31 11.71
CA GLU A 153 -4.48 4.44 12.23
C GLU A 153 -5.40 5.25 11.32
N HIS A 154 -4.87 6.22 10.57
CA HIS A 154 -5.68 6.99 9.61
C HIS A 154 -6.27 6.13 8.48
N ALA A 155 -5.72 4.95 8.21
CA ALA A 155 -6.23 4.04 7.19
C ALA A 155 -7.49 3.27 7.62
N TYR A 156 -7.78 3.21 8.94
CA TYR A 156 -8.86 2.33 9.43
C TYR A 156 -9.62 2.85 10.65
N TYR A 157 -9.14 3.88 11.37
CA TYR A 157 -9.66 4.21 12.69
C TYR A 157 -11.12 4.68 12.69
N LEU A 158 -11.59 5.36 11.62
CA LEU A 158 -12.97 5.83 11.55
C LEU A 158 -13.99 4.68 11.60
N LYS A 159 -13.68 3.57 10.93
CA LYS A 159 -14.56 2.40 10.89
C LYS A 159 -14.23 1.35 11.96
N TYR A 160 -12.96 1.09 12.18
CA TYR A 160 -12.51 -0.05 12.99
C TYR A 160 -12.00 0.35 14.38
N GLN A 161 -11.78 1.64 14.66
CA GLN A 161 -11.15 2.17 15.86
C GLN A 161 -9.84 1.41 16.15
N ASN A 162 -9.68 0.87 17.35
CA ASN A 162 -8.49 0.11 17.76
C ASN A 162 -8.44 -1.34 17.21
N ARG A 163 -9.45 -1.77 16.44
CA ARG A 163 -9.56 -3.15 15.95
C ARG A 163 -8.78 -3.34 14.64
N ARG A 164 -7.46 -3.18 14.68
CA ARG A 164 -6.60 -3.38 13.50
C ARG A 164 -6.77 -4.77 12.85
N ALA A 165 -7.01 -5.81 13.65
CA ALA A 165 -7.23 -7.16 13.14
C ALA A 165 -8.47 -7.25 12.22
N ASP A 166 -9.57 -6.57 12.58
CA ASP A 166 -10.79 -6.55 11.77
C ASP A 166 -10.56 -5.80 10.44
N TYR A 167 -9.81 -4.69 10.49
CA TYR A 167 -9.40 -3.96 9.28
C TYR A 167 -8.58 -4.84 8.33
N ILE A 168 -7.55 -5.54 8.85
CA ILE A 168 -6.70 -6.41 8.04
C ILE A 168 -7.54 -7.52 7.39
N THR A 169 -8.45 -8.12 8.16
CA THR A 169 -9.39 -9.15 7.65
C THR A 169 -10.28 -8.59 6.53
N ALA A 170 -10.81 -7.38 6.71
CA ALA A 170 -11.64 -6.72 5.71
C ALA A 170 -10.84 -6.35 4.45
N TRP A 171 -9.61 -5.84 4.61
CA TRP A 171 -8.74 -5.41 3.52
C TRP A 171 -8.45 -6.52 2.50
N TRP A 172 -8.33 -7.79 2.90
CA TRP A 172 -8.13 -8.90 1.98
C TRP A 172 -9.21 -9.02 0.89
N ASN A 173 -10.41 -8.49 1.13
CA ASN A 173 -11.52 -8.50 0.16
C ASN A 173 -11.38 -7.44 -0.93
N VAL A 174 -10.52 -6.46 -0.76
CA VAL A 174 -10.31 -5.36 -1.70
C VAL A 174 -8.92 -5.35 -2.35
N VAL A 175 -8.15 -6.41 -2.18
CA VAL A 175 -6.85 -6.57 -2.85
C VAL A 175 -7.05 -6.77 -4.35
N ASN A 176 -6.38 -5.94 -5.15
CA ASN A 176 -6.33 -6.05 -6.60
C ASN A 176 -5.28 -7.09 -7.04
N TRP A 177 -5.60 -8.37 -6.94
CA TRP A 177 -4.67 -9.45 -7.27
C TRP A 177 -4.16 -9.40 -8.71
N LYS A 178 -4.96 -8.92 -9.66
CA LYS A 178 -4.54 -8.73 -11.05
C LYS A 178 -3.43 -7.69 -11.18
N LYS A 179 -3.53 -6.59 -10.43
CA LYS A 179 -2.48 -5.57 -10.40
C LYS A 179 -1.22 -6.09 -9.72
N VAL A 180 -1.36 -6.84 -8.62
CA VAL A 180 -0.22 -7.48 -7.93
C VAL A 180 0.55 -8.40 -8.89
N GLU A 181 -0.15 -9.23 -9.67
CA GLU A 181 0.47 -10.10 -10.69
C GLU A 181 1.12 -9.29 -11.82
N SER A 182 0.48 -8.22 -12.28
CA SER A 182 1.03 -7.31 -13.30
C SER A 182 2.34 -6.67 -12.84
N ILE A 183 2.42 -6.21 -11.59
CA ILE A 183 3.66 -5.66 -11.02
C ILE A 183 4.75 -6.75 -10.91
N LEU A 184 4.38 -7.96 -10.48
CA LEU A 184 5.30 -9.09 -10.38
C LEU A 184 5.92 -9.42 -11.74
N SER A 185 5.09 -9.46 -12.79
CA SER A 185 5.53 -9.81 -14.16
C SER A 185 6.26 -8.68 -14.88
N GLY A 186 6.20 -7.46 -14.37
CA GLY A 186 6.73 -6.27 -15.04
C GLY A 186 5.90 -5.82 -16.24
N SER A 187 4.63 -6.25 -16.31
CA SER A 187 3.66 -5.89 -17.36
C SER A 187 2.86 -4.65 -16.93
N VAL A 188 3.54 -3.53 -16.73
CA VAL A 188 2.92 -2.25 -16.32
C VAL A 188 2.75 -1.34 -17.53
#